data_71f7386a4d109593e4429b5f545276d9
#
_entry.id   71f7386a4d109593e4429b5f545276d9
#
_cell.length_a   1.000
_cell.length_b   1.000
_cell.length_c   1.000
_cell.angle_alpha   90.00
_cell.angle_beta   90.00
_cell.angle_gamma   90.00
#
_symmetry.space_group_name_H-M   'P 1'
#
loop_
_entity.id
_entity.type
_entity.pdbx_description
1 polymer ?
#
loop_
_entity_poly.entity_id
_entity_poly.type
_entity_poly.pdbx_seq_one_letter_code
_entity_poly.pdbx_strand_id
1 'polypeptide(L)'
;MQDRFTRRGIMATAGAFALAAPVRAADKEPVFDDSEPTRGVAIPSVQHTDEMAAAPLIKKKVNKLWNDAPTIKEPNALQFTPTGTLLILDQVDPNKVFEVNPSDGKILRTVQTESIHGSGITIDGGGNWIITSTKALQGPPVTLVVDPKSGKTLQKWVTPGWGFYGPDRPPRPGMPPETPSGGHDVKWAGNGRYWMAVPASGRIFLMDEASGKAVRSLVAPVNRTHGLAIDGNFLWSVAADFYQIHKLDPKTGKIIAKIQLDKKSDPAIHGLEIRDGVLWYCDAGSGWVCNLT
;
A
#
# COMPACT_ATOMS: atom_id res chain seq x y z
N MET A 1 -61.99 -65.58 -6.12
CA MET A 1 -61.43 -64.59 -5.18
C MET A 1 -59.93 -64.83 -5.17
N GLN A 2 -59.20 -64.05 -5.89
CA GLN A 2 -57.75 -64.18 -6.06
C GLN A 2 -57.08 -62.86 -5.74
N ASP A 3 -56.26 -62.87 -4.69
CA ASP A 3 -55.43 -61.78 -4.29
C ASP A 3 -54.22 -61.74 -5.20
N ARG A 4 -53.97 -60.56 -5.78
CA ARG A 4 -52.75 -60.26 -6.52
C ARG A 4 -51.80 -59.40 -5.64
N PHE A 5 -50.71 -60.02 -5.20
CA PHE A 5 -49.58 -59.25 -4.60
C PHE A 5 -48.74 -58.65 -5.70
N THR A 6 -48.67 -57.33 -5.71
CA THR A 6 -47.72 -56.59 -6.53
C THR A 6 -46.45 -56.33 -5.72
N ARG A 7 -45.31 -56.85 -6.20
CA ARG A 7 -43.97 -56.55 -5.68
C ARG A 7 -43.58 -55.17 -6.13
N ARG A 8 -43.33 -54.22 -5.16
CA ARG A 8 -42.66 -53.00 -5.39
C ARG A 8 -41.13 -53.20 -5.32
N GLY A 9 -40.45 -52.93 -6.44
CA GLY A 9 -38.98 -52.88 -6.49
C GLY A 9 -38.45 -51.71 -5.75
N ILE A 10 -37.49 -51.93 -4.86
CA ILE A 10 -36.73 -50.92 -4.18
C ILE A 10 -35.55 -50.55 -5.10
N MET A 11 -35.59 -49.36 -5.69
CA MET A 11 -34.42 -48.78 -6.34
C MET A 11 -33.49 -48.21 -5.25
N ALA A 12 -32.32 -48.83 -5.08
CA ALA A 12 -31.25 -48.28 -4.28
C ALA A 12 -30.54 -47.19 -5.10
N THR A 13 -30.71 -45.90 -4.70
CA THR A 13 -29.92 -44.81 -5.21
C THR A 13 -28.57 -44.84 -4.52
N ALA A 14 -27.51 -45.17 -5.26
CA ALA A 14 -26.13 -45.01 -4.81
C ALA A 14 -25.80 -43.53 -4.74
N GLY A 15 -25.80 -42.98 -3.53
CA GLY A 15 -25.30 -41.64 -3.27
C GLY A 15 -23.78 -41.65 -3.40
N ALA A 16 -23.25 -40.95 -4.40
CA ALA A 16 -21.84 -40.68 -4.51
C ALA A 16 -21.44 -39.71 -3.39
N PHE A 17 -20.77 -40.21 -2.37
CA PHE A 17 -20.04 -39.34 -1.42
C PHE A 17 -18.84 -38.74 -2.13
N ALA A 18 -18.95 -37.49 -2.52
CA ALA A 18 -17.79 -36.71 -2.90
C ALA A 18 -16.91 -36.54 -1.64
N LEU A 19 -15.79 -37.24 -1.61
CA LEU A 19 -14.74 -36.98 -0.63
C LEU A 19 -14.26 -35.52 -0.83
N ALA A 20 -14.63 -34.65 0.09
CA ALA A 20 -14.07 -33.32 0.16
C ALA A 20 -12.54 -33.46 0.31
N ALA A 21 -11.79 -32.92 -0.63
CA ALA A 21 -10.35 -32.82 -0.52
C ALA A 21 -10.01 -32.12 0.82
N PRO A 22 -8.97 -32.59 1.53
CA PRO A 22 -8.58 -31.95 2.78
C PRO A 22 -8.25 -30.48 2.47
N VAL A 23 -8.92 -29.57 3.15
CA VAL A 23 -8.57 -28.14 3.15
C VAL A 23 -7.12 -28.11 3.64
N ARG A 24 -6.20 -27.75 2.75
CA ARG A 24 -4.81 -27.48 3.11
C ARG A 24 -4.86 -26.51 4.28
N ALA A 25 -4.25 -26.87 5.40
CA ALA A 25 -4.06 -25.97 6.52
C ALA A 25 -3.50 -24.68 5.93
N ALA A 26 -4.20 -23.57 6.12
CA ALA A 26 -3.72 -22.27 5.68
C ALA A 26 -2.31 -22.13 6.28
N ASP A 27 -1.32 -21.97 5.41
CA ASP A 27 0.06 -21.72 5.85
C ASP A 27 -0.02 -20.59 6.85
N LYS A 28 0.46 -20.82 8.07
CA LYS A 28 0.46 -19.78 9.11
C LYS A 28 1.19 -18.58 8.54
N GLU A 29 0.55 -17.42 8.55
CA GLU A 29 1.22 -16.19 8.12
C GLU A 29 2.52 -16.04 8.92
N PRO A 30 3.64 -15.65 8.28
CA PRO A 30 4.88 -15.46 8.96
C PRO A 30 4.70 -14.40 10.06
N VAL A 31 5.11 -14.71 11.27
CA VAL A 31 5.18 -13.75 12.36
C VAL A 31 6.44 -12.92 12.11
N PHE A 32 6.27 -11.61 11.93
CA PHE A 32 7.40 -10.69 11.83
C PHE A 32 7.78 -10.25 13.24
N ASP A 33 9.02 -10.51 13.62
CA ASP A 33 9.60 -9.94 14.82
C ASP A 33 9.96 -8.48 14.54
N ASP A 34 9.18 -7.57 15.09
CA ASP A 34 9.36 -6.13 14.90
C ASP A 34 10.64 -5.60 15.60
N SER A 35 11.27 -6.39 16.47
CA SER A 35 12.51 -6.02 17.15
C SER A 35 13.74 -6.18 16.27
N GLU A 36 13.69 -7.06 15.25
CA GLU A 36 14.79 -7.36 14.37
C GLU A 36 14.52 -6.92 12.93
N PRO A 37 15.53 -6.35 12.25
CA PRO A 37 15.37 -5.96 10.85
C PRO A 37 15.24 -7.19 9.96
N THR A 38 14.40 -7.10 8.93
CA THR A 38 14.38 -8.05 7.82
C THR A 38 15.73 -7.96 7.11
N ARG A 39 16.60 -8.94 7.33
CA ARG A 39 17.96 -8.97 6.77
C ARG A 39 18.08 -10.03 5.69
N GLY A 40 18.68 -9.63 4.57
CA GLY A 40 19.37 -10.54 3.68
C GLY A 40 18.54 -11.61 2.98
N VAL A 41 17.23 -11.62 3.13
CA VAL A 41 16.40 -12.39 2.23
C VAL A 41 16.35 -11.59 0.94
N ALA A 42 17.01 -12.09 -0.09
CA ALA A 42 16.87 -11.53 -1.43
C ALA A 42 15.40 -11.69 -1.83
N ILE A 43 14.63 -10.62 -1.66
CA ILE A 43 13.25 -10.58 -2.11
C ILE A 43 13.32 -10.26 -3.60
N PRO A 44 12.82 -11.16 -4.49
CA PRO A 44 12.82 -10.91 -5.92
C PRO A 44 12.17 -9.56 -6.24
N SER A 45 12.72 -8.84 -7.22
CA SER A 45 12.16 -7.56 -7.65
C SER A 45 10.71 -7.68 -8.12
N VAL A 46 10.35 -8.84 -8.67
CA VAL A 46 8.99 -9.25 -9.01
C VAL A 46 8.64 -10.52 -8.26
N GLN A 47 7.57 -10.50 -7.47
CA GLN A 47 7.16 -11.64 -6.64
C GLN A 47 5.99 -12.42 -7.25
N HIS A 48 5.17 -11.78 -8.09
CA HIS A 48 4.01 -12.35 -8.77
C HIS A 48 4.17 -12.29 -10.30
N THR A 49 5.26 -12.85 -10.82
CA THR A 49 5.65 -12.73 -12.24
C THR A 49 4.52 -13.12 -13.19
N ASP A 50 3.96 -14.31 -13.03
CA ASP A 50 2.93 -14.83 -13.93
C ASP A 50 1.61 -14.05 -13.82
N GLU A 51 1.21 -13.69 -12.60
CA GLU A 51 0.02 -12.88 -12.38
C GLU A 51 0.18 -11.47 -12.97
N MET A 52 1.34 -10.85 -12.78
CA MET A 52 1.63 -9.54 -13.38
C MET A 52 1.60 -9.59 -14.91
N ALA A 53 2.16 -10.64 -15.52
CA ALA A 53 2.14 -10.84 -16.95
C ALA A 53 0.71 -11.03 -17.48
N ALA A 54 -0.07 -11.90 -16.84
CA ALA A 54 -1.42 -12.28 -17.23
C ALA A 54 -2.50 -11.25 -16.88
N ALA A 55 -2.23 -10.31 -15.96
CA ALA A 55 -3.23 -9.36 -15.47
C ALA A 55 -3.84 -8.52 -16.59
N PRO A 56 -5.18 -8.42 -16.68
CA PRO A 56 -5.86 -7.57 -17.65
C PRO A 56 -5.39 -6.11 -17.56
N LEU A 57 -5.13 -5.51 -18.72
CA LEU A 57 -4.70 -4.11 -18.82
C LEU A 57 -5.92 -3.18 -18.78
N ILE A 58 -5.96 -2.30 -17.81
CA ILE A 58 -6.86 -1.15 -17.77
C ILE A 58 -6.14 0.02 -18.43
N LYS A 59 -6.66 0.48 -19.56
CA LYS A 59 -6.12 1.66 -20.26
C LYS A 59 -6.58 2.92 -19.52
N LYS A 60 -5.64 3.75 -19.16
CA LYS A 60 -5.86 5.04 -18.52
C LYS A 60 -4.97 6.11 -19.17
N LYS A 61 -5.48 7.33 -19.22
CA LYS A 61 -4.73 8.51 -19.64
C LYS A 61 -4.21 9.24 -18.41
N VAL A 62 -2.93 9.60 -18.44
CA VAL A 62 -2.32 10.47 -17.44
C VAL A 62 -2.64 11.91 -17.73
N ASN A 63 -3.21 12.61 -16.79
CA ASN A 63 -3.37 14.06 -16.84
C ASN A 63 -2.45 14.68 -15.79
N LYS A 64 -1.48 15.46 -16.23
CA LYS A 64 -0.63 16.30 -15.37
C LYS A 64 -1.46 17.49 -14.92
N LEU A 65 -1.74 17.60 -13.63
CA LEU A 65 -2.65 18.64 -13.13
C LEU A 65 -1.88 19.91 -12.78
N TRP A 66 -0.89 19.79 -11.89
CA TRP A 66 -0.06 20.89 -11.44
C TRP A 66 1.24 20.39 -10.81
N ASN A 67 2.19 21.32 -10.67
CA ASN A 67 3.50 21.09 -10.10
C ASN A 67 3.93 22.35 -9.33
N ASP A 68 4.24 22.21 -8.07
CA ASP A 68 4.81 23.28 -7.24
C ASP A 68 6.16 22.86 -6.64
N ALA A 69 7.03 22.30 -7.49
CA ALA A 69 8.35 21.82 -7.10
C ALA A 69 9.24 22.80 -6.33
N PRO A 70 9.12 24.15 -6.48
CA PRO A 70 9.82 25.08 -5.61
C PRO A 70 9.42 24.97 -4.14
N THR A 71 8.14 24.65 -3.86
CA THR A 71 7.59 24.61 -2.50
C THR A 71 7.40 23.18 -2.00
N ILE A 72 6.76 22.30 -2.81
CA ILE A 72 6.57 20.89 -2.54
C ILE A 72 7.60 20.12 -3.37
N LYS A 73 8.73 19.82 -2.77
CA LYS A 73 9.92 19.38 -3.51
C LYS A 73 9.85 17.93 -3.96
N GLU A 74 9.47 17.05 -3.05
CA GLU A 74 9.40 15.60 -3.28
C GLU A 74 8.10 15.03 -2.72
N PRO A 75 6.94 15.29 -3.39
CA PRO A 75 5.64 14.78 -2.95
C PRO A 75 5.64 13.26 -3.01
N ASN A 76 5.52 12.60 -1.86
CA ASN A 76 5.66 11.15 -1.76
C ASN A 76 4.36 10.42 -1.38
N ALA A 77 3.39 11.10 -0.78
CA ALA A 77 2.07 10.53 -0.49
C ALA A 77 0.96 11.54 -0.67
N LEU A 78 -0.22 11.02 -0.97
CA LEU A 78 -1.46 11.77 -1.16
C LEU A 78 -2.56 11.23 -0.24
N GLN A 79 -3.41 12.11 0.31
CA GLN A 79 -4.62 11.74 1.03
C GLN A 79 -5.69 12.81 0.86
N PHE A 80 -6.84 12.47 0.33
CA PHE A 80 -7.99 13.39 0.36
C PHE A 80 -8.56 13.53 1.77
N THR A 81 -8.86 14.78 2.15
CA THR A 81 -9.59 15.05 3.38
C THR A 81 -11.10 14.85 3.19
N PRO A 82 -11.87 14.65 4.26
CA PRO A 82 -13.32 14.58 4.19
C PRO A 82 -13.96 15.85 3.57
N THR A 83 -13.31 17.00 3.69
CA THR A 83 -13.76 18.28 3.13
C THR A 83 -13.40 18.47 1.66
N GLY A 84 -12.62 17.54 1.10
CA GLY A 84 -12.29 17.53 -0.32
C GLY A 84 -10.98 18.23 -0.70
N THR A 85 -10.22 18.72 0.27
CA THR A 85 -8.84 19.17 0.03
C THR A 85 -7.91 17.96 -0.11
N LEU A 86 -6.70 18.17 -0.59
CA LEU A 86 -5.70 17.12 -0.75
C LEU A 86 -4.52 17.38 0.19
N LEU A 87 -4.18 16.39 1.02
CA LEU A 87 -2.94 16.37 1.78
C LEU A 87 -1.83 15.78 0.92
N ILE A 88 -0.67 16.41 0.97
CA ILE A 88 0.56 15.97 0.31
C ILE A 88 1.66 15.91 1.36
N LEU A 89 2.24 14.74 1.53
CA LEU A 89 3.41 14.57 2.39
C LEU A 89 4.66 14.73 1.55
N ASP A 90 5.45 15.74 1.88
CA ASP A 90 6.78 15.98 1.30
C ASP A 90 7.84 15.24 2.12
N GLN A 91 8.64 14.40 1.45
CA GLN A 91 9.65 13.59 2.14
C GLN A 91 10.96 14.34 2.44
N VAL A 92 11.13 15.58 1.94
CA VAL A 92 12.34 16.39 2.17
C VAL A 92 12.30 17.06 3.54
N ASP A 93 13.43 17.10 4.20
CA ASP A 93 13.56 17.82 5.47
C ASP A 93 13.40 19.34 5.32
N PRO A 94 12.69 19.98 6.26
CA PRO A 94 11.87 19.39 7.33
C PRO A 94 10.58 18.79 6.75
N ASN A 95 10.27 17.52 7.10
CA ASN A 95 9.11 16.82 6.55
C ASN A 95 7.81 17.58 6.85
N LYS A 96 7.06 17.89 5.81
CA LYS A 96 5.85 18.71 5.88
C LYS A 96 4.67 18.01 5.21
N VAL A 97 3.51 18.25 5.76
CA VAL A 97 2.24 17.99 5.10
C VAL A 97 1.68 19.30 4.59
N PHE A 98 1.45 19.36 3.29
CA PHE A 98 0.78 20.48 2.63
C PHE A 98 -0.68 20.09 2.40
N GLU A 99 -1.61 20.91 2.89
CA GLU A 99 -3.01 20.81 2.51
C GLU A 99 -3.23 21.78 1.36
N VAL A 100 -3.70 21.27 0.23
CA VAL A 100 -3.85 22.03 -1.01
C VAL A 100 -5.26 21.92 -1.59
N ASN A 101 -5.63 22.89 -2.42
CA ASN A 101 -6.76 22.75 -3.31
C ASN A 101 -6.38 21.77 -4.45
N PRO A 102 -7.10 20.66 -4.63
CA PRO A 102 -6.72 19.65 -5.62
C PRO A 102 -6.80 20.13 -7.07
N SER A 103 -7.58 21.17 -7.37
CA SER A 103 -7.76 21.63 -8.76
C SER A 103 -6.59 22.44 -9.31
N ASP A 104 -5.86 23.15 -8.46
CA ASP A 104 -4.82 24.10 -8.87
C ASP A 104 -3.52 24.01 -8.04
N GLY A 105 -3.50 23.14 -7.02
CA GLY A 105 -2.34 22.95 -6.14
C GLY A 105 -2.11 24.07 -5.14
N LYS A 106 -3.00 25.09 -5.06
CA LYS A 106 -2.86 26.20 -4.11
C LYS A 106 -2.78 25.69 -2.68
N ILE A 107 -1.68 26.04 -2.01
CA ILE A 107 -1.45 25.67 -0.61
C ILE A 107 -2.43 26.45 0.28
N LEU A 108 -3.19 25.73 1.09
CA LEU A 108 -4.14 26.25 2.06
C LEU A 108 -3.53 26.28 3.47
N ARG A 109 -2.74 25.25 3.78
CA ARG A 109 -2.08 25.08 5.08
C ARG A 109 -0.82 24.23 4.94
N THR A 110 0.14 24.48 5.82
CA THR A 110 1.36 23.68 5.95
C THR A 110 1.55 23.27 7.40
N VAL A 111 1.85 22.01 7.64
CA VAL A 111 2.13 21.47 8.98
C VAL A 111 3.44 20.70 8.91
N GLN A 112 4.40 21.10 9.74
CA GLN A 112 5.65 20.33 9.92
C GLN A 112 5.40 19.15 10.84
N THR A 113 5.89 17.97 10.50
CA THR A 113 5.78 16.74 11.28
C THR A 113 7.15 16.30 11.81
N GLU A 114 7.12 15.32 12.71
CA GLU A 114 8.33 14.70 13.27
C GLU A 114 8.77 13.45 12.48
N SER A 115 8.18 13.21 11.30
CA SER A 115 8.58 12.10 10.44
C SER A 115 9.96 12.35 9.83
N ILE A 116 10.68 11.26 9.54
CA ILE A 116 11.96 11.29 8.85
C ILE A 116 11.80 10.56 7.53
N HIS A 117 11.94 11.29 6.43
CA HIS A 117 11.62 10.79 5.11
C HIS A 117 10.20 10.21 5.08
N GLY A 118 9.22 11.05 5.41
CA GLY A 118 7.80 10.70 5.43
C GLY A 118 7.35 10.24 4.05
N SER A 119 6.73 9.05 3.96
CA SER A 119 6.44 8.43 2.67
C SER A 119 4.97 8.03 2.49
N GLY A 120 4.22 7.87 3.54
CA GLY A 120 2.80 7.53 3.51
C GLY A 120 2.00 8.38 4.47
N ILE A 121 0.78 8.75 4.08
CA ILE A 121 -0.17 9.47 4.94
C ILE A 121 -1.58 8.94 4.73
N THR A 122 -2.31 8.79 5.83
CA THR A 122 -3.77 8.59 5.83
C THR A 122 -4.41 9.29 7.02
N ILE A 123 -5.74 9.39 7.02
CA ILE A 123 -6.53 9.96 8.14
C ILE A 123 -7.22 8.80 8.84
N ASP A 124 -7.03 8.67 10.15
CA ASP A 124 -7.69 7.66 10.99
C ASP A 124 -9.16 7.99 11.28
N GLY A 125 -9.85 7.09 11.99
CA GLY A 125 -11.23 7.29 12.39
C GLY A 125 -11.47 8.44 13.37
N GLY A 126 -10.43 8.91 14.05
CA GLY A 126 -10.45 10.04 14.98
C GLY A 126 -10.07 11.38 14.32
N GLY A 127 -9.65 11.35 13.06
CA GLY A 127 -9.19 12.52 12.32
C GLY A 127 -7.71 12.85 12.48
N ASN A 128 -6.93 12.01 13.19
CA ASN A 128 -5.48 12.15 13.25
C ASN A 128 -4.84 11.64 11.95
N TRP A 129 -3.60 12.02 11.72
CA TRP A 129 -2.83 11.49 10.60
C TRP A 129 -2.01 10.27 11.03
N ILE A 130 -2.07 9.20 10.26
CA ILE A 130 -1.12 8.10 10.36
C ILE A 130 -0.06 8.35 9.29
N ILE A 131 1.20 8.49 9.69
CA ILE A 131 2.33 8.81 8.81
C ILE A 131 3.41 7.74 8.96
N THR A 132 3.92 7.22 7.84
CA THR A 132 5.10 6.36 7.85
C THR A 132 6.37 7.20 7.80
N SER A 133 7.24 7.00 8.79
CA SER A 133 8.61 7.49 8.80
C SER A 133 9.51 6.39 8.25
N THR A 134 9.80 6.47 6.95
CA THR A 134 10.48 5.39 6.23
C THR A 134 11.91 5.18 6.69
N LYS A 135 12.54 6.26 7.20
CA LYS A 135 13.88 6.24 7.78
C LYS A 135 13.81 6.54 9.28
N ALA A 136 14.90 6.28 9.97
CA ALA A 136 15.13 6.68 11.35
C ALA A 136 16.55 7.23 11.50
N LEU A 137 16.74 8.22 12.38
CA LEU A 137 18.08 8.69 12.76
C LEU A 137 18.79 7.68 13.64
N GLN A 138 18.03 7.01 14.50
CA GLN A 138 18.50 5.95 15.39
C GLN A 138 17.39 4.91 15.55
N GLY A 139 17.79 3.63 15.61
CA GLY A 139 16.84 2.52 15.79
C GLY A 139 16.01 2.20 14.53
N PRO A 140 14.91 1.48 14.69
CA PRO A 140 14.04 1.07 13.60
C PRO A 140 13.19 2.23 13.06
N PRO A 141 12.80 2.18 11.77
CA PRO A 141 11.74 3.03 11.22
C PRO A 141 10.42 2.84 11.96
N VAL A 142 9.64 3.91 12.03
CA VAL A 142 8.39 3.95 12.80
C VAL A 142 7.21 4.44 11.99
N THR A 143 6.02 4.05 12.43
CA THR A 143 4.75 4.64 12.01
C THR A 143 4.26 5.55 13.12
N LEU A 144 3.83 6.75 12.77
CA LEU A 144 3.44 7.82 13.69
C LEU A 144 1.94 8.08 13.60
N VAL A 145 1.30 8.28 14.75
CA VAL A 145 -0.01 8.97 14.81
C VAL A 145 0.26 10.41 15.17
N VAL A 146 -0.23 11.33 14.36
CA VAL A 146 0.14 12.75 14.38
C VAL A 146 -1.12 13.61 14.54
N ASP A 147 -1.07 14.57 15.46
CA ASP A 147 -2.09 15.61 15.56
C ASP A 147 -2.04 16.52 14.32
N PRO A 148 -3.12 16.59 13.52
CA PRO A 148 -3.14 17.35 12.28
C PRO A 148 -3.03 18.86 12.46
N LYS A 149 -3.26 19.38 13.67
CA LYS A 149 -3.17 20.83 13.95
C LYS A 149 -1.75 21.26 14.27
N SER A 150 -1.06 20.48 15.09
CA SER A 150 0.28 20.85 15.58
C SER A 150 1.41 20.11 14.87
N GLY A 151 1.15 19.01 14.17
CA GLY A 151 2.16 18.13 13.59
C GLY A 151 2.92 17.27 14.62
N LYS A 152 2.51 17.31 15.90
CA LYS A 152 3.15 16.54 16.97
C LYS A 152 2.73 15.08 16.95
N THR A 153 3.68 14.22 17.20
CA THR A 153 3.45 12.78 17.37
C THR A 153 2.69 12.52 18.67
N LEU A 154 1.52 11.90 18.55
CA LEU A 154 0.69 11.45 19.66
C LEU A 154 1.08 10.03 20.10
N GLN A 155 1.40 9.17 19.11
CA GLN A 155 1.77 7.78 19.33
C GLN A 155 2.69 7.30 18.21
N LYS A 156 3.53 6.31 18.50
CA LYS A 156 4.42 5.68 17.50
C LYS A 156 4.60 4.20 17.74
N TRP A 157 4.80 3.46 16.67
CA TRP A 157 5.13 2.05 16.70
C TRP A 157 6.27 1.74 15.73
N VAL A 158 7.04 0.70 16.05
CA VAL A 158 8.00 0.14 15.09
C VAL A 158 7.24 -0.39 13.88
N THR A 159 7.73 -0.08 12.69
CA THR A 159 7.13 -0.58 11.44
C THR A 159 7.40 -2.08 11.30
N PRO A 160 6.39 -2.97 11.23
CA PRO A 160 6.60 -4.40 11.04
C PRO A 160 7.28 -4.67 9.71
N GLY A 161 8.18 -5.66 9.70
CA GLY A 161 8.91 -6.04 8.48
C GLY A 161 9.86 -4.96 7.94
N TRP A 162 10.18 -3.94 8.73
CA TRP A 162 11.24 -2.99 8.39
C TRP A 162 12.58 -3.74 8.19
N GLY A 163 13.48 -3.17 7.44
CA GLY A 163 14.76 -3.82 7.22
C GLY A 163 15.57 -3.15 6.12
N PHE A 164 16.48 -3.94 5.58
CA PHE A 164 17.37 -3.49 4.53
C PHE A 164 16.98 -4.12 3.21
N TYR A 165 17.08 -3.36 2.13
CA TYR A 165 16.88 -3.93 0.80
C TYR A 165 17.96 -4.99 0.54
N GLY A 166 17.57 -6.08 -0.11
CA GLY A 166 18.47 -7.16 -0.47
C GLY A 166 19.58 -6.73 -1.46
N PRO A 167 20.56 -7.60 -1.71
CA PRO A 167 21.74 -7.31 -2.52
C PRO A 167 21.45 -6.93 -3.98
N ASP A 168 20.27 -7.29 -4.48
CA ASP A 168 19.84 -6.97 -5.86
C ASP A 168 19.54 -5.49 -6.06
N ARG A 169 19.62 -4.70 -5.00
CA ARG A 169 19.43 -3.27 -5.06
C ARG A 169 20.71 -2.56 -4.67
N PRO A 170 21.47 -2.06 -5.66
CA PRO A 170 22.69 -1.31 -5.38
C PRO A 170 22.36 -0.09 -4.49
N PRO A 171 23.25 0.26 -3.55
CA PRO A 171 23.12 1.47 -2.77
C PRO A 171 22.96 2.67 -3.70
N ARG A 172 22.05 3.58 -3.38
CA ARG A 172 21.96 4.83 -4.13
C ARG A 172 23.23 5.66 -3.85
N PRO A 173 23.77 6.35 -4.87
CA PRO A 173 24.88 7.25 -4.65
C PRO A 173 24.61 8.22 -3.51
N GLY A 174 25.50 8.34 -2.54
CA GLY A 174 25.37 9.21 -1.38
C GLY A 174 24.57 8.67 -0.20
N MET A 175 23.99 7.45 -0.28
CA MET A 175 23.38 6.82 0.88
C MET A 175 24.33 5.76 1.49
N PRO A 176 24.38 5.68 2.84
CA PRO A 176 25.07 4.57 3.48
C PRO A 176 24.49 3.22 2.99
N PRO A 177 25.35 2.21 2.79
CA PRO A 177 24.91 0.90 2.27
C PRO A 177 23.88 0.18 3.16
N GLU A 178 23.74 0.58 4.41
CA GLU A 178 22.83 -0.01 5.39
C GLU A 178 21.83 1.00 5.93
N THR A 179 21.12 1.72 5.07
CA THR A 179 20.01 2.57 5.53
C THR A 179 18.75 1.72 5.64
N PRO A 180 18.16 1.58 6.85
CA PRO A 180 16.92 0.83 7.02
C PRO A 180 15.76 1.53 6.29
N SER A 181 14.80 0.73 5.84
CA SER A 181 13.56 1.16 5.20
C SER A 181 12.36 0.60 5.94
N GLY A 182 11.41 1.47 6.23
CA GLY A 182 10.13 1.14 6.87
C GLY A 182 8.95 1.17 5.91
N GLY A 183 7.81 1.64 6.41
CA GLY A 183 6.59 1.81 5.61
C GLY A 183 6.74 2.89 4.55
N HIS A 184 6.18 2.64 3.36
CA HIS A 184 6.22 3.58 2.24
C HIS A 184 4.86 4.24 1.97
N ASP A 185 3.75 3.54 2.11
CA ASP A 185 2.44 4.18 2.09
C ASP A 185 1.48 3.52 3.07
N VAL A 186 0.46 4.27 3.48
CA VAL A 186 -0.60 3.82 4.39
C VAL A 186 -1.95 4.31 3.88
N LYS A 187 -2.99 3.44 4.03
CA LYS A 187 -4.37 3.81 3.71
C LYS A 187 -5.33 3.25 4.75
N TRP A 188 -6.18 4.14 5.27
CA TRP A 188 -7.19 3.79 6.25
C TRP A 188 -8.23 2.84 5.67
N ALA A 189 -8.40 1.67 6.31
CA ALA A 189 -9.32 0.63 5.89
C ALA A 189 -10.64 0.61 6.69
N GLY A 190 -10.77 1.53 7.65
CA GLY A 190 -11.91 1.56 8.57
C GLY A 190 -11.75 0.62 9.76
N ASN A 191 -12.66 0.76 10.75
CA ASN A 191 -12.72 -0.12 11.92
C ASN A 191 -11.39 -0.28 12.68
N GLY A 192 -10.64 0.81 12.86
CA GLY A 192 -9.34 0.79 13.53
C GLY A 192 -8.25 0.05 12.76
N ARG A 193 -8.34 -0.02 11.43
CA ARG A 193 -7.39 -0.74 10.59
C ARG A 193 -6.88 0.13 9.46
N TYR A 194 -5.62 -0.12 9.04
CA TYR A 194 -5.01 0.51 7.89
C TYR A 194 -4.07 -0.45 7.15
N TRP A 195 -3.99 -0.31 5.83
CA TRP A 195 -3.01 -1.00 5.03
C TRP A 195 -1.70 -0.23 4.99
N MET A 196 -0.56 -0.93 5.00
CA MET A 196 0.77 -0.35 4.93
C MET A 196 1.69 -1.16 4.02
N ALA A 197 2.29 -0.50 3.04
CA ALA A 197 3.30 -1.11 2.17
C ALA A 197 4.67 -1.03 2.84
N VAL A 198 5.38 -2.17 2.92
CA VAL A 198 6.73 -2.26 3.50
C VAL A 198 7.67 -2.94 2.53
N PRO A 199 8.33 -2.18 1.66
CA PRO A 199 9.19 -2.72 0.60
C PRO A 199 10.32 -3.61 1.08
N ALA A 200 10.93 -3.30 2.23
CA ALA A 200 12.04 -4.10 2.77
C ALA A 200 11.67 -5.57 3.01
N SER A 201 10.42 -5.84 3.34
CA SER A 201 9.87 -7.19 3.50
C SER A 201 9.12 -7.70 2.27
N GLY A 202 8.93 -6.87 1.23
CA GLY A 202 8.13 -7.21 0.07
C GLY A 202 6.66 -7.51 0.40
N ARG A 203 6.10 -6.87 1.41
CA ARG A 203 4.74 -7.15 1.90
C ARG A 203 3.90 -5.90 2.05
N ILE A 204 2.59 -6.12 2.04
CA ILE A 204 1.58 -5.13 2.39
C ILE A 204 0.86 -5.66 3.63
N PHE A 205 0.97 -4.95 4.74
CA PHE A 205 0.41 -5.33 6.03
C PHE A 205 -0.96 -4.69 6.27
N LEU A 206 -1.90 -5.45 6.83
CA LEU A 206 -3.08 -4.89 7.49
C LEU A 206 -2.76 -4.70 8.96
N MET A 207 -2.75 -3.46 9.40
CA MET A 207 -2.37 -3.05 10.74
C MET A 207 -3.58 -2.83 11.62
N ASP A 208 -3.44 -3.12 12.90
CA ASP A 208 -4.36 -2.69 13.96
C ASP A 208 -3.83 -1.38 14.54
N GLU A 209 -4.65 -0.33 14.46
CA GLU A 209 -4.26 1.02 14.90
C GLU A 209 -3.98 1.10 16.40
N ALA A 210 -4.82 0.44 17.22
CA ALA A 210 -4.72 0.56 18.67
C ALA A 210 -3.44 -0.09 19.23
N SER A 211 -2.99 -1.18 18.64
CA SER A 211 -1.81 -1.92 19.08
C SER A 211 -0.56 -1.66 18.26
N GLY A 212 -0.70 -1.08 17.06
CA GLY A 212 0.38 -0.93 16.09
C GLY A 212 0.91 -2.25 15.53
N LYS A 213 0.17 -3.35 15.69
CA LYS A 213 0.58 -4.68 15.26
C LYS A 213 -0.03 -5.07 13.93
N ALA A 214 0.70 -5.86 13.16
CA ALA A 214 0.17 -6.48 11.95
C ALA A 214 -0.87 -7.55 12.32
N VAL A 215 -2.05 -7.46 11.70
CA VAL A 215 -3.13 -8.47 11.82
C VAL A 215 -2.90 -9.59 10.82
N ARG A 216 -2.48 -9.21 9.61
CA ARG A 216 -2.09 -10.10 8.52
C ARG A 216 -1.28 -9.34 7.48
N SER A 217 -0.73 -10.05 6.52
CA SER A 217 -0.01 -9.44 5.42
C SER A 217 -0.29 -10.14 4.09
N LEU A 218 -0.02 -9.43 3.00
CA LEU A 218 -0.03 -9.94 1.63
C LEU A 218 1.39 -9.88 1.09
N VAL A 219 1.75 -10.82 0.23
CA VAL A 219 2.95 -10.68 -0.59
C VAL A 219 2.66 -9.57 -1.61
N ALA A 220 3.53 -8.57 -1.68
CA ALA A 220 3.38 -7.48 -2.63
C ALA A 220 3.73 -7.97 -4.06
N PRO A 221 3.13 -7.42 -5.11
CA PRO A 221 3.48 -7.80 -6.49
C PRO A 221 4.95 -7.63 -6.82
N VAL A 222 5.57 -6.61 -6.24
CA VAL A 222 6.99 -6.29 -6.39
C VAL A 222 7.61 -5.97 -5.02
N ASN A 223 8.91 -6.13 -4.89
CA ASN A 223 9.62 -5.80 -3.66
C ASN A 223 9.60 -4.29 -3.33
N ARG A 224 9.44 -3.43 -4.34
CA ARG A 224 9.35 -1.97 -4.18
C ARG A 224 7.92 -1.48 -4.44
N THR A 225 7.00 -1.94 -3.60
CA THR A 225 5.65 -1.40 -3.56
C THR A 225 5.66 -0.06 -2.82
N HIS A 226 5.15 0.99 -3.46
CA HIS A 226 5.02 2.34 -2.91
C HIS A 226 3.56 2.67 -2.59
N GLY A 227 2.95 3.53 -3.39
CA GLY A 227 1.61 4.04 -3.16
C GLY A 227 0.52 2.98 -3.03
N LEU A 228 -0.43 3.23 -2.16
CA LEU A 228 -1.63 2.42 -1.96
C LEU A 228 -2.89 3.28 -2.16
N ALA A 229 -3.98 2.66 -2.60
CA ALA A 229 -5.31 3.26 -2.56
C ALA A 229 -6.38 2.18 -2.33
N ILE A 230 -7.48 2.54 -1.69
CA ILE A 230 -8.61 1.63 -1.43
C ILE A 230 -9.78 2.01 -2.30
N ASP A 231 -10.27 1.07 -3.10
CA ASP A 231 -11.40 1.20 -4.02
C ASP A 231 -12.48 0.16 -3.70
N GLY A 232 -13.41 0.52 -2.84
CA GLY A 232 -14.42 -0.40 -2.35
C GLY A 232 -13.80 -1.63 -1.70
N ASN A 233 -13.95 -2.79 -2.34
CA ASN A 233 -13.39 -4.06 -1.86
C ASN A 233 -12.00 -4.38 -2.43
N PHE A 234 -11.34 -3.44 -3.10
CA PHE A 234 -10.05 -3.67 -3.75
C PHE A 234 -8.97 -2.77 -3.17
N LEU A 235 -7.74 -3.25 -3.27
CA LEU A 235 -6.54 -2.51 -2.92
C LEU A 235 -5.75 -2.24 -4.20
N TRP A 236 -5.39 -0.99 -4.45
CA TRP A 236 -4.46 -0.63 -5.49
C TRP A 236 -3.06 -0.48 -4.91
N SER A 237 -2.05 -0.91 -5.64
CA SER A 237 -0.66 -0.84 -5.20
C SER A 237 0.27 -0.43 -6.35
N VAL A 238 1.20 0.44 -6.06
CA VAL A 238 2.17 0.97 -7.02
C VAL A 238 3.40 0.08 -7.08
N ALA A 239 3.76 -0.34 -8.30
CA ALA A 239 5.04 -0.94 -8.66
C ALA A 239 5.91 0.13 -9.34
N ALA A 240 6.56 0.99 -8.54
CA ALA A 240 7.18 2.22 -9.02
C ALA A 240 8.24 1.99 -10.11
N ASP A 241 9.13 1.00 -9.95
CA ASP A 241 10.19 0.69 -10.91
C ASP A 241 9.66 0.20 -12.27
N PHE A 242 8.42 -0.33 -12.29
CA PHE A 242 7.75 -0.87 -13.46
C PHE A 242 6.79 0.12 -14.12
N TYR A 243 6.54 1.28 -13.52
CA TYR A 243 5.51 2.23 -13.98
C TYR A 243 4.13 1.57 -14.07
N GLN A 244 3.83 0.70 -13.10
CA GLN A 244 2.58 -0.05 -13.03
C GLN A 244 1.82 0.24 -11.75
N ILE A 245 0.50 0.16 -11.85
CA ILE A 245 -0.41 0.16 -10.70
C ILE A 245 -1.23 -1.12 -10.80
N HIS A 246 -1.24 -1.92 -9.74
CA HIS A 246 -1.95 -3.19 -9.68
C HIS A 246 -3.20 -3.09 -8.83
N LYS A 247 -4.31 -3.60 -9.33
CA LYS A 247 -5.54 -3.83 -8.56
C LYS A 247 -5.47 -5.20 -7.92
N LEU A 248 -5.57 -5.26 -6.61
CA LEU A 248 -5.42 -6.48 -5.82
C LEU A 248 -6.74 -6.86 -5.15
N ASP A 249 -6.99 -8.16 -5.04
CA ASP A 249 -7.92 -8.68 -4.04
C ASP A 249 -7.26 -8.61 -2.66
N PRO A 250 -7.75 -7.79 -1.72
CA PRO A 250 -7.11 -7.65 -0.42
C PRO A 250 -7.26 -8.88 0.47
N LYS A 251 -8.07 -9.89 0.10
CA LYS A 251 -8.19 -11.15 0.84
C LYS A 251 -7.08 -12.13 0.48
N THR A 252 -6.68 -12.16 -0.77
CA THR A 252 -5.77 -13.18 -1.32
C THR A 252 -4.42 -12.61 -1.79
N GLY A 253 -4.33 -11.28 -2.01
CA GLY A 253 -3.19 -10.65 -2.65
C GLY A 253 -3.16 -10.82 -4.18
N LYS A 254 -4.12 -11.54 -4.76
CA LYS A 254 -4.16 -11.81 -6.20
C LYS A 254 -4.29 -10.52 -7.00
N ILE A 255 -3.50 -10.41 -8.08
CA ILE A 255 -3.58 -9.31 -9.04
C ILE A 255 -4.78 -9.53 -9.95
N ILE A 256 -5.73 -8.59 -9.93
CA ILE A 256 -6.97 -8.66 -10.72
C ILE A 256 -6.82 -7.91 -12.05
N ALA A 257 -6.11 -6.79 -12.02
CA ALA A 257 -5.86 -5.96 -13.19
C ALA A 257 -4.63 -5.09 -12.98
N LYS A 258 -4.14 -4.49 -14.05
CA LYS A 258 -3.04 -3.53 -14.01
C LYS A 258 -3.30 -2.32 -14.87
N ILE A 259 -2.69 -1.19 -14.50
CA ILE A 259 -2.52 0.00 -15.32
C ILE A 259 -1.04 0.10 -15.64
N GLN A 260 -0.69 0.34 -16.91
CA GLN A 260 0.67 0.58 -17.36
C GLN A 260 0.80 2.03 -17.79
N LEU A 261 1.73 2.76 -17.20
CA LEU A 261 2.12 4.10 -17.62
C LEU A 261 3.31 4.03 -18.57
N ASP A 262 3.44 5.07 -19.40
CA ASP A 262 4.58 5.18 -20.31
C ASP A 262 5.78 5.81 -19.58
N LYS A 263 6.82 5.03 -19.37
CA LYS A 263 8.06 5.47 -18.72
C LYS A 263 8.74 6.66 -19.40
N LYS A 264 8.46 6.90 -20.68
CA LYS A 264 9.11 7.99 -21.44
C LYS A 264 8.39 9.33 -21.30
N SER A 265 7.07 9.30 -21.15
CA SER A 265 6.22 10.50 -21.19
C SER A 265 5.54 10.83 -19.88
N ASP A 266 5.30 9.83 -19.04
CA ASP A 266 4.53 9.99 -17.82
C ASP A 266 5.43 10.20 -16.59
N PRO A 267 5.03 11.05 -15.63
CA PRO A 267 5.72 11.16 -14.36
C PRO A 267 5.76 9.82 -13.62
N ALA A 268 6.84 9.56 -12.89
CA ALA A 268 6.97 8.35 -12.08
C ALA A 268 5.92 8.33 -10.95
N ILE A 269 5.52 7.11 -10.55
CA ILE A 269 4.48 6.96 -9.54
C ILE A 269 5.12 6.70 -8.18
N HIS A 270 4.75 7.53 -7.17
CA HIS A 270 5.12 7.28 -5.77
C HIS A 270 3.85 7.11 -4.91
N GLY A 271 3.28 8.20 -4.41
CA GLY A 271 2.03 8.15 -3.65
C GLY A 271 0.83 7.88 -4.57
N LEU A 272 -0.17 7.21 -4.02
CA LEU A 272 -1.42 6.91 -4.74
C LEU A 272 -2.61 7.25 -3.86
N GLU A 273 -3.70 7.70 -4.46
CA GLU A 273 -4.96 7.94 -3.80
C GLU A 273 -6.11 7.74 -4.80
N ILE A 274 -7.32 7.53 -4.30
CA ILE A 274 -8.50 7.43 -5.13
C ILE A 274 -9.62 8.33 -4.60
N ARG A 275 -10.28 9.05 -5.51
CA ARG A 275 -11.46 9.83 -5.18
C ARG A 275 -12.46 9.76 -6.32
N ASP A 276 -13.71 9.46 -6.00
CA ASP A 276 -14.82 9.36 -6.96
C ASP A 276 -14.49 8.43 -8.15
N GLY A 277 -13.77 7.31 -7.87
CA GLY A 277 -13.35 6.34 -8.87
C GLY A 277 -12.16 6.77 -9.74
N VAL A 278 -11.59 7.95 -9.50
CA VAL A 278 -10.43 8.48 -10.20
C VAL A 278 -9.18 8.28 -9.35
N LEU A 279 -8.17 7.60 -9.89
CA LEU A 279 -6.86 7.45 -9.23
C LEU A 279 -6.05 8.73 -9.40
N TRP A 280 -5.43 9.16 -8.33
CA TRP A 280 -4.50 10.28 -8.25
C TRP A 280 -3.14 9.77 -7.81
N TYR A 281 -2.07 10.35 -8.33
CA TYR A 281 -0.72 10.01 -7.90
C TYR A 281 0.20 11.23 -7.92
N CYS A 282 1.30 11.14 -7.19
CA CYS A 282 2.37 12.13 -7.22
C CYS A 282 3.69 11.47 -7.63
N ASP A 283 4.57 12.30 -8.18
CA ASP A 283 5.94 11.94 -8.54
C ASP A 283 6.94 12.70 -7.68
N ALA A 284 7.59 12.00 -6.76
CA ALA A 284 8.60 12.58 -5.88
C ALA A 284 9.83 13.11 -6.64
N GLY A 285 10.10 12.60 -7.84
CA GLY A 285 11.25 13.02 -8.64
C GLY A 285 11.03 14.33 -9.41
N SER A 286 9.82 14.52 -9.94
CA SER A 286 9.49 15.67 -10.80
C SER A 286 8.54 16.68 -10.16
N GLY A 287 7.92 16.33 -9.01
CA GLY A 287 6.99 17.20 -8.31
C GLY A 287 5.57 17.24 -8.90
N TRP A 288 5.27 16.50 -9.94
CA TRP A 288 3.95 16.48 -10.54
C TRP A 288 2.91 15.77 -9.66
N VAL A 289 1.73 16.37 -9.57
CA VAL A 289 0.48 15.69 -9.17
C VAL A 289 -0.35 15.43 -10.41
N CYS A 290 -0.81 14.18 -10.53
CA CYS A 290 -1.48 13.67 -11.71
C CYS A 290 -2.76 12.93 -11.32
N ASN A 291 -3.69 12.77 -12.29
CA ASN A 291 -4.77 11.80 -12.19
C ASN A 291 -4.88 10.92 -13.43
N LEU A 292 -5.64 9.83 -13.30
CA LEU A 292 -5.82 8.81 -14.33
C LEU A 292 -7.30 8.73 -14.74
N THR A 293 -7.60 9.11 -15.98
CA THR A 293 -8.96 9.05 -16.55
C THR A 293 -9.12 8.00 -17.63
#